data_2726b868969bb0ab39e9015432789cf2
#
_entry.id   2726b868969bb0ab39e9015432789cf2
#
_cell.length_a   1.000
_cell.length_b   1.000
_cell.length_c   1.000
_cell.angle_alpha   90.00
_cell.angle_beta   90.00
_cell.angle_gamma   90.00
#
_symmetry.space_group_name_H-M   'P 1'
#
loop_
_entity.id
_entity.type
_entity.pdbx_description
1 polymer ?
#
loop_
_entity_poly.entity_id
_entity_poly.type
_entity_poly.pdbx_seq_one_letter_code
_entity_poly.pdbx_strand_id
1 'polypeptide(L)'
;MTPGSPLGFEDKVFTVAEYIEILNTFFKAQAVKITGEICELKRAASGHVYFTIKDKSSAGVLDCIIWARNYQLCGIALEVGMELILSGHANVYAPSGRLSFVADTIELVGEGALKKAYDELRRKLEVEGLFAPERKRALPDYVQRIGVITSMKGAVIHDFENNLGKFGFKVNVIDSRVEGQQAVQPILAAVEAMRELANGGDDAIEALVIIRGGGSLESLQAFNNETLVRAIVDFPVPVIAGIGHDQDVPLMALAADYMTSTPTAAAHLLSRSWQEAYAKVREFAGLVDWLPLEIQRSRNDLYRSWDGLCNTFDRQLEAARQTVALGSQLIKHNDPARQLGLGYSIARRNGKVIRSTAGLSPGNNIELTVSDGEIDSTITNINHGKNNENRKKAGGGRAVKPQGVSRGHQEDLGLV
;
A
#
# COMPACT_ATOMS: atom_id res chain seq x y z
N MET A 1 58.27 -19.15 -45.15
CA MET A 1 57.90 -17.91 -44.49
C MET A 1 57.83 -18.21 -43.00
N THR A 2 58.85 -17.84 -42.24
CA THR A 2 58.89 -17.94 -40.78
C THR A 2 57.85 -16.92 -40.22
N PRO A 3 56.98 -17.31 -39.30
CA PRO A 3 56.05 -16.35 -38.69
C PRO A 3 56.85 -15.29 -37.95
N GLY A 4 56.76 -14.04 -38.36
CA GLY A 4 57.38 -12.92 -37.67
C GLY A 4 57.01 -12.89 -36.20
N SER A 5 57.93 -12.56 -35.34
CA SER A 5 57.74 -12.44 -33.89
C SER A 5 56.60 -11.44 -33.61
N PRO A 6 55.61 -11.83 -32.82
CA PRO A 6 54.45 -10.98 -32.54
C PRO A 6 54.74 -9.67 -31.78
N LEU A 7 56.01 -9.41 -31.42
CA LEU A 7 56.46 -8.26 -30.63
C LEU A 7 57.39 -7.31 -31.36
N GLY A 8 57.77 -7.56 -32.66
CA GLY A 8 58.54 -6.62 -33.46
C GLY A 8 59.93 -6.27 -32.93
N PHE A 9 60.57 -7.15 -32.18
CA PHE A 9 61.89 -6.94 -31.54
C PHE A 9 63.06 -7.46 -32.36
N GLU A 10 62.87 -7.68 -33.67
CA GLU A 10 63.97 -8.16 -34.53
C GLU A 10 65.09 -7.09 -34.56
N ASP A 11 66.30 -7.55 -34.18
CA ASP A 11 67.58 -6.78 -34.17
C ASP A 11 67.79 -5.73 -33.05
N LYS A 12 66.94 -5.63 -32.01
CA LYS A 12 67.17 -4.72 -30.89
C LYS A 12 67.86 -5.39 -29.72
N VAL A 13 69.00 -4.89 -29.30
CA VAL A 13 69.73 -5.35 -28.11
C VAL A 13 69.23 -4.56 -26.89
N PHE A 14 68.73 -5.26 -25.89
CA PHE A 14 68.25 -4.69 -24.63
C PHE A 14 69.24 -4.95 -23.49
N THR A 15 69.32 -4.03 -22.55
CA THR A 15 69.94 -4.31 -21.25
C THR A 15 69.05 -5.27 -20.45
N VAL A 16 69.58 -5.93 -19.44
CA VAL A 16 68.80 -6.83 -18.56
C VAL A 16 67.67 -6.11 -17.90
N ALA A 17 67.87 -4.86 -17.45
CA ALA A 17 66.85 -4.05 -16.80
C ALA A 17 65.71 -3.70 -17.78
N GLU A 18 66.03 -3.24 -18.98
CA GLU A 18 65.03 -2.94 -20.02
C GLU A 18 64.21 -4.18 -20.39
N TYR A 19 64.87 -5.35 -20.52
CA TYR A 19 64.16 -6.58 -20.84
C TYR A 19 63.20 -7.01 -19.73
N ILE A 20 63.60 -6.93 -18.45
CA ILE A 20 62.73 -7.21 -17.31
C ILE A 20 61.56 -6.23 -17.25
N GLU A 21 61.76 -4.95 -17.53
CA GLU A 21 60.71 -3.95 -17.57
C GLU A 21 59.68 -4.25 -18.68
N ILE A 22 60.11 -4.66 -19.85
CA ILE A 22 59.22 -5.10 -20.94
C ILE A 22 58.41 -6.33 -20.48
N LEU A 23 59.04 -7.36 -19.87
CA LEU A 23 58.33 -8.52 -19.36
C LEU A 23 57.28 -8.13 -18.30
N ASN A 24 57.63 -7.28 -17.36
CA ASN A 24 56.72 -6.83 -16.31
C ASN A 24 55.54 -6.01 -16.88
N THR A 25 55.80 -5.18 -17.87
CA THR A 25 54.76 -4.43 -18.58
C THR A 25 53.79 -5.39 -19.29
N PHE A 26 54.33 -6.40 -19.98
CA PHE A 26 53.52 -7.42 -20.62
C PHE A 26 52.69 -8.22 -19.61
N PHE A 27 53.29 -8.71 -18.55
CA PHE A 27 52.60 -9.48 -17.51
C PHE A 27 51.53 -8.65 -16.82
N LYS A 28 51.77 -7.38 -16.53
CA LYS A 28 50.81 -6.49 -15.90
C LYS A 28 49.59 -6.26 -16.77
N ALA A 29 49.75 -6.25 -18.10
CA ALA A 29 48.63 -6.17 -19.05
C ALA A 29 47.80 -7.45 -19.15
N GLN A 30 48.34 -8.60 -18.66
CA GLN A 30 47.74 -9.93 -18.72
C GLN A 30 47.33 -10.38 -17.29
N ALA A 31 46.24 -9.81 -16.77
CA ALA A 31 45.68 -10.30 -15.51
C ALA A 31 45.08 -11.69 -15.71
N VAL A 32 45.49 -12.65 -14.86
CA VAL A 32 45.03 -14.04 -14.91
C VAL A 32 44.51 -14.49 -13.56
N LYS A 33 43.70 -15.55 -13.57
CA LYS A 33 43.31 -16.25 -12.36
C LYS A 33 44.09 -17.59 -12.26
N ILE A 34 44.64 -17.85 -11.09
CA ILE A 34 45.34 -19.11 -10.79
C ILE A 34 44.77 -19.74 -9.51
N THR A 35 44.74 -21.03 -9.41
CA THR A 35 44.32 -21.77 -8.22
C THR A 35 45.46 -22.61 -7.64
N GLY A 36 45.47 -22.76 -6.33
CA GLY A 36 46.45 -23.61 -5.64
C GLY A 36 46.21 -23.60 -4.13
N GLU A 37 46.93 -24.52 -3.45
CA GLU A 37 46.91 -24.66 -1.99
C GLU A 37 48.14 -23.99 -1.38
N ILE A 38 47.96 -23.19 -0.32
CA ILE A 38 49.07 -22.55 0.39
C ILE A 38 49.96 -23.62 1.06
N CYS A 39 51.24 -23.70 0.70
CA CYS A 39 52.20 -24.56 1.37
C CYS A 39 53.16 -23.81 2.31
N GLU A 40 53.43 -22.53 2.05
CA GLU A 40 54.23 -21.67 2.92
C GLU A 40 53.59 -20.30 3.05
N LEU A 41 53.70 -19.67 4.24
CA LEU A 41 53.15 -18.35 4.53
C LEU A 41 54.09 -17.55 5.41
N LYS A 42 54.40 -16.31 4.98
CA LYS A 42 55.25 -15.38 5.74
C LYS A 42 54.64 -13.99 5.69
N ARG A 43 54.38 -13.40 6.88
CA ARG A 43 53.92 -12.04 7.03
C ARG A 43 55.09 -11.12 7.30
N ALA A 44 55.27 -10.08 6.49
CA ALA A 44 56.30 -9.08 6.72
C ALA A 44 55.85 -8.01 7.70
N ALA A 45 56.78 -7.36 8.40
CA ALA A 45 56.46 -6.25 9.29
C ALA A 45 55.81 -5.07 8.59
N SER A 46 56.02 -4.93 7.26
CA SER A 46 55.33 -3.93 6.40
C SER A 46 53.86 -4.24 6.11
N GLY A 47 53.35 -5.40 6.60
CA GLY A 47 51.98 -5.85 6.33
C GLY A 47 51.81 -6.59 5.00
N HIS A 48 52.85 -6.66 4.17
CA HIS A 48 52.84 -7.51 2.96
C HIS A 48 52.86 -8.99 3.32
N VAL A 49 52.14 -9.79 2.56
CA VAL A 49 52.10 -11.23 2.77
C VAL A 49 52.75 -11.94 1.59
N TYR A 50 53.75 -12.73 1.89
CA TYR A 50 54.45 -13.62 0.96
C TYR A 50 53.96 -15.03 1.24
N PHE A 51 53.63 -15.77 0.23
CA PHE A 51 53.15 -17.14 0.36
C PHE A 51 53.49 -17.94 -0.92
N THR A 52 53.58 -19.23 -0.78
CA THR A 52 53.83 -20.13 -1.89
C THR A 52 52.60 -21.02 -2.06
N ILE A 53 52.10 -21.11 -3.28
CA ILE A 53 51.02 -22.04 -3.63
C ILE A 53 51.56 -23.22 -4.41
N LYS A 54 50.96 -24.39 -4.19
CA LYS A 54 51.21 -25.62 -4.95
C LYS A 54 49.92 -26.03 -5.68
N ASP A 55 50.12 -26.65 -6.84
CA ASP A 55 49.05 -27.30 -7.57
C ASP A 55 48.64 -28.61 -6.85
N LYS A 56 47.33 -28.93 -6.87
CA LYS A 56 46.80 -30.17 -6.27
C LYS A 56 47.15 -31.42 -7.09
N SER A 57 47.25 -31.29 -8.41
CA SER A 57 47.33 -32.36 -9.38
C SER A 57 48.74 -32.51 -9.97
N SER A 58 49.59 -31.50 -9.84
CA SER A 58 50.95 -31.49 -10.40
C SER A 58 51.98 -30.99 -9.40
N ALA A 59 53.26 -31.06 -9.76
CA ALA A 59 54.37 -30.56 -8.93
C ALA A 59 54.60 -29.04 -9.07
N GLY A 60 53.65 -28.31 -9.70
CA GLY A 60 53.79 -26.88 -9.90
C GLY A 60 53.73 -26.09 -8.59
N VAL A 61 54.73 -25.23 -8.38
CA VAL A 61 54.87 -24.35 -7.22
C VAL A 61 55.10 -22.93 -7.72
N LEU A 62 54.44 -21.94 -7.08
CA LEU A 62 54.58 -20.55 -7.46
C LEU A 62 54.63 -19.65 -6.22
N ASP A 63 55.67 -18.81 -6.17
CA ASP A 63 55.81 -17.79 -5.14
C ASP A 63 54.85 -16.64 -5.42
N CYS A 64 54.10 -16.25 -4.40
CA CYS A 64 53.11 -15.22 -4.49
C CYS A 64 53.35 -14.09 -3.48
N ILE A 65 52.94 -12.90 -3.83
CA ILE A 65 52.94 -11.75 -2.94
C ILE A 65 51.58 -11.03 -3.04
N ILE A 66 51.04 -10.62 -1.91
CA ILE A 66 49.97 -9.66 -1.86
C ILE A 66 50.39 -8.46 -1.03
N TRP A 67 50.17 -7.25 -1.57
CA TRP A 67 50.53 -6.02 -0.90
C TRP A 67 49.59 -5.74 0.27
N ALA A 68 50.09 -5.10 1.33
CA ALA A 68 49.37 -4.87 2.58
C ALA A 68 47.97 -4.28 2.37
N ARG A 69 47.82 -3.27 1.50
CA ARG A 69 46.54 -2.66 1.15
C ARG A 69 45.54 -3.68 0.56
N ASN A 70 46.00 -4.44 -0.44
CA ASN A 70 45.16 -5.44 -1.10
C ASN A 70 44.82 -6.59 -0.13
N TYR A 71 45.78 -7.00 0.71
CA TYR A 71 45.52 -8.01 1.74
C TYR A 71 44.47 -7.59 2.77
N GLN A 72 44.55 -6.34 3.28
CA GLN A 72 43.53 -5.79 4.18
C GLN A 72 42.15 -5.74 3.53
N LEU A 73 42.10 -5.43 2.23
CA LEU A 73 40.85 -5.37 1.47
C LEU A 73 40.28 -6.76 1.14
N CYS A 74 41.08 -7.79 1.06
CA CYS A 74 40.59 -9.17 0.93
C CYS A 74 39.85 -9.62 2.20
N GLY A 75 40.23 -9.13 3.39
CA GLY A 75 39.58 -9.42 4.66
C GLY A 75 39.66 -10.90 5.08
N ILE A 76 40.63 -11.63 4.55
CA ILE A 76 40.80 -13.08 4.76
C ILE A 76 42.07 -13.32 5.59
N ALA A 77 41.98 -14.06 6.67
CA ALA A 77 43.14 -14.55 7.39
C ALA A 77 43.69 -15.78 6.67
N LEU A 78 44.83 -15.63 5.96
CA LEU A 78 45.46 -16.74 5.25
C LEU A 78 46.09 -17.71 6.23
N GLU A 79 45.93 -19.02 5.98
CA GLU A 79 46.54 -20.13 6.71
C GLU A 79 47.12 -21.16 5.72
N VAL A 80 48.17 -21.88 6.13
CA VAL A 80 48.72 -22.99 5.36
C VAL A 80 47.66 -24.09 5.21
N GLY A 81 47.56 -24.66 4.03
CA GLY A 81 46.58 -25.68 3.68
C GLY A 81 45.29 -25.13 3.08
N MET A 82 45.12 -23.79 3.03
CA MET A 82 43.96 -23.18 2.35
C MET A 82 44.09 -23.26 0.83
N GLU A 83 43.02 -23.62 0.17
CA GLU A 83 42.89 -23.55 -1.28
C GLU A 83 42.35 -22.19 -1.70
N LEU A 84 43.04 -21.57 -2.65
CA LEU A 84 42.77 -20.20 -3.07
C LEU A 84 42.65 -20.11 -4.58
N ILE A 85 41.84 -19.11 -5.01
CA ILE A 85 41.92 -18.54 -6.36
C ILE A 85 42.53 -17.14 -6.21
N LEU A 86 43.65 -16.92 -6.90
CA LEU A 86 44.36 -15.65 -6.93
C LEU A 86 44.08 -14.97 -8.27
N SER A 87 43.66 -13.71 -8.25
CA SER A 87 43.62 -12.87 -9.45
C SER A 87 44.79 -11.89 -9.37
N GLY A 88 45.54 -11.77 -10.43
CA GLY A 88 46.72 -10.91 -10.46
C GLY A 88 47.55 -11.12 -11.70
N HIS A 89 48.82 -10.82 -11.61
CA HIS A 89 49.77 -10.91 -12.73
C HIS A 89 51.13 -11.41 -12.26
N ALA A 90 51.86 -12.00 -13.17
CA ALA A 90 53.26 -12.38 -12.90
C ALA A 90 54.14 -11.11 -12.86
N ASN A 91 55.21 -11.16 -12.06
CA ASN A 91 56.20 -10.10 -11.95
C ASN A 91 57.57 -10.68 -11.74
N VAL A 92 58.57 -10.17 -12.43
CA VAL A 92 59.96 -10.52 -12.25
C VAL A 92 60.63 -9.45 -11.40
N TYR A 93 61.17 -9.88 -10.24
CA TYR A 93 61.87 -8.94 -9.35
C TYR A 93 63.27 -8.66 -9.92
N ALA A 94 63.49 -7.46 -10.42
CA ALA A 94 64.68 -7.08 -11.18
C ALA A 94 66.03 -7.39 -10.49
N PRO A 95 66.21 -7.17 -9.16
CA PRO A 95 67.48 -7.42 -8.48
C PRO A 95 67.91 -8.91 -8.44
N SER A 96 66.96 -9.85 -8.51
CA SER A 96 67.25 -11.28 -8.40
C SER A 96 66.78 -12.10 -9.60
N GLY A 97 66.00 -11.51 -10.52
CA GLY A 97 65.40 -12.24 -11.64
C GLY A 97 64.32 -13.25 -11.22
N ARG A 98 63.91 -13.26 -9.95
CA ARG A 98 62.87 -14.19 -9.47
C ARG A 98 61.50 -13.83 -10.00
N LEU A 99 60.80 -14.84 -10.53
CA LEU A 99 59.43 -14.76 -10.93
C LEU A 99 58.56 -14.92 -9.67
N SER A 100 57.59 -14.05 -9.49
CA SER A 100 56.55 -14.17 -8.47
C SER A 100 55.20 -13.77 -9.06
N PHE A 101 54.12 -14.17 -8.42
CA PHE A 101 52.78 -13.76 -8.76
C PHE A 101 52.32 -12.65 -7.80
N VAL A 102 52.00 -11.50 -8.34
CA VAL A 102 51.45 -10.39 -7.57
C VAL A 102 49.94 -10.55 -7.57
N ALA A 103 49.38 -10.91 -6.42
CA ALA A 103 47.98 -11.08 -6.24
C ALA A 103 47.31 -9.72 -5.96
N ASP A 104 46.32 -9.37 -6.74
CA ASP A 104 45.44 -8.22 -6.52
C ASP A 104 44.26 -8.57 -5.61
N THR A 105 43.69 -9.77 -5.80
CA THR A 105 42.62 -10.32 -4.96
C THR A 105 42.81 -11.79 -4.68
N ILE A 106 42.27 -12.24 -3.54
CA ILE A 106 42.28 -13.64 -3.08
C ILE A 106 40.82 -14.05 -2.82
N GLU A 107 40.42 -15.17 -3.41
CA GLU A 107 39.13 -15.82 -3.18
C GLU A 107 39.38 -17.19 -2.51
N LEU A 108 38.67 -17.49 -1.41
CA LEU A 108 38.70 -18.80 -0.79
C LEU A 108 37.94 -19.82 -1.64
N VAL A 109 38.46 -21.03 -1.74
CA VAL A 109 37.81 -22.16 -2.40
C VAL A 109 37.28 -23.14 -1.36
N GLY A 110 36.03 -23.58 -1.56
CA GLY A 110 35.38 -24.57 -0.70
C GLY A 110 34.45 -23.95 0.37
N GLU A 111 33.23 -24.49 0.44
CA GLU A 111 32.20 -24.03 1.35
C GLU A 111 32.64 -24.03 2.82
N GLY A 112 33.41 -25.02 3.25
CA GLY A 112 33.88 -25.14 4.64
C GLY A 112 34.80 -23.99 5.06
N ALA A 113 35.75 -23.59 4.18
CA ALA A 113 36.67 -22.48 4.45
C ALA A 113 35.94 -21.14 4.47
N LEU A 114 35.02 -20.96 3.53
CA LEU A 114 34.15 -19.78 3.46
C LEU A 114 33.29 -19.62 4.71
N LYS A 115 32.67 -20.71 5.15
CA LYS A 115 31.82 -20.71 6.35
C LYS A 115 32.64 -20.41 7.60
N LYS A 116 33.81 -21.02 7.75
CA LYS A 116 34.71 -20.74 8.88
C LYS A 116 35.09 -19.25 8.95
N ALA A 117 35.51 -18.68 7.82
CA ALA A 117 35.89 -17.27 7.74
C ALA A 117 34.68 -16.33 8.05
N TYR A 118 33.51 -16.68 7.53
CA TYR A 118 32.28 -15.97 7.83
C TYR A 118 31.93 -16.00 9.31
N ASP A 119 31.95 -17.18 9.95
CA ASP A 119 31.57 -17.33 11.36
C ASP A 119 32.58 -16.61 12.30
N GLU A 120 33.87 -16.63 11.98
CA GLU A 120 34.91 -15.91 12.72
C GLU A 120 34.71 -14.39 12.64
N LEU A 121 34.52 -13.86 11.44
CA LEU A 121 34.30 -12.45 11.21
C LEU A 121 32.96 -11.99 11.84
N ARG A 122 31.91 -12.78 11.67
CA ARG A 122 30.61 -12.51 12.30
C ARG A 122 30.74 -12.36 13.82
N ARG A 123 31.38 -13.34 14.47
CA ARG A 123 31.58 -13.31 15.94
C ARG A 123 32.36 -12.07 16.39
N LYS A 124 33.41 -11.70 15.65
CA LYS A 124 34.21 -10.51 15.93
C LYS A 124 33.34 -9.25 15.90
N LEU A 125 32.58 -9.05 14.82
CA LEU A 125 31.75 -7.85 14.61
C LEU A 125 30.52 -7.83 15.54
N GLU A 126 30.01 -8.99 15.93
CA GLU A 126 28.92 -9.12 16.89
C GLU A 126 29.33 -8.70 18.30
N VAL A 127 30.56 -9.11 18.73
CA VAL A 127 31.13 -8.66 20.03
C VAL A 127 31.37 -7.14 20.05
N GLU A 128 31.70 -6.54 18.92
CA GLU A 128 31.83 -5.09 18.77
C GLU A 128 30.47 -4.37 18.70
N GLY A 129 29.35 -5.11 18.65
CA GLY A 129 27.99 -4.57 18.63
C GLY A 129 27.58 -3.96 17.28
N LEU A 130 28.26 -4.28 16.16
CA LEU A 130 27.96 -3.67 14.86
C LEU A 130 26.60 -4.13 14.28
N PHE A 131 26.06 -5.24 14.76
CA PHE A 131 24.74 -5.75 14.35
C PHE A 131 23.61 -5.42 15.35
N ALA A 132 23.91 -4.66 16.42
CA ALA A 132 22.97 -4.37 17.49
C ALA A 132 21.75 -3.61 16.94
N PRO A 133 20.51 -4.02 17.31
CA PRO A 133 19.29 -3.38 16.84
C PRO A 133 19.20 -1.87 17.20
N GLU A 134 19.82 -1.47 18.31
CA GLU A 134 19.84 -0.09 18.81
C GLU A 134 20.61 0.86 17.90
N ARG A 135 21.48 0.33 17.03
CA ARG A 135 22.23 1.11 16.04
C ARG A 135 21.44 1.37 14.76
N LYS A 136 20.39 0.58 14.52
CA LYS A 136 19.62 0.64 13.26
C LYS A 136 18.76 1.87 13.26
N ARG A 137 18.92 2.67 12.21
CA ARG A 137 18.21 3.92 12.00
C ARG A 137 16.87 3.67 11.33
N ALA A 138 15.85 4.44 11.72
CA ALA A 138 14.57 4.44 11.04
C ALA A 138 14.67 5.12 9.66
N LEU A 139 13.96 4.59 8.68
CA LEU A 139 13.78 5.28 7.41
C LEU A 139 12.90 6.52 7.65
N PRO A 140 13.25 7.66 7.02
CA PRO A 140 12.37 8.81 7.01
C PRO A 140 11.01 8.47 6.38
N ASP A 141 9.95 9.08 6.88
CA ASP A 141 8.67 9.05 6.18
C ASP A 141 8.81 9.79 4.84
N TYR A 142 8.21 9.22 3.78
CA TYR A 142 8.18 9.85 2.45
C TYR A 142 9.54 10.15 1.84
N VAL A 143 10.47 9.18 1.91
CA VAL A 143 11.77 9.26 1.22
C VAL A 143 11.55 9.66 -0.26
N GLN A 144 12.32 10.62 -0.73
CA GLN A 144 12.29 11.08 -2.13
C GLN A 144 13.63 10.90 -2.84
N ARG A 145 14.74 11.10 -2.15
CA ARG A 145 16.08 11.07 -2.73
C ARG A 145 16.82 9.82 -2.30
N ILE A 146 17.05 8.93 -3.23
CA ILE A 146 17.59 7.59 -2.99
C ILE A 146 18.91 7.43 -3.71
N GLY A 147 19.95 7.00 -2.99
CA GLY A 147 21.19 6.51 -3.59
C GLY A 147 21.08 5.01 -3.86
N VAL A 148 21.46 4.53 -5.01
CA VAL A 148 21.47 3.12 -5.36
C VAL A 148 22.85 2.69 -5.85
N ILE A 149 23.40 1.64 -5.24
CA ILE A 149 24.64 0.99 -5.70
C ILE A 149 24.26 -0.39 -6.24
N THR A 150 24.48 -0.60 -7.51
CA THR A 150 24.21 -1.88 -8.20
C THR A 150 24.95 -1.96 -9.52
N SER A 151 24.89 -3.11 -10.18
CA SER A 151 25.40 -3.25 -11.55
C SER A 151 24.30 -2.87 -12.56
N MET A 152 24.60 -1.91 -13.43
CA MET A 152 23.73 -1.49 -14.52
C MET A 152 23.57 -2.55 -15.62
N LYS A 153 24.44 -3.57 -15.66
CA LYS A 153 24.38 -4.65 -16.65
C LYS A 153 23.32 -5.71 -16.36
N GLY A 154 22.73 -5.71 -15.16
CA GLY A 154 21.75 -6.70 -14.71
C GLY A 154 20.32 -6.21 -14.81
N ALA A 155 19.36 -7.13 -14.76
CA ALA A 155 17.91 -6.82 -14.68
C ALA A 155 17.51 -6.17 -13.35
N VAL A 156 18.36 -6.24 -12.34
CA VAL A 156 18.09 -5.85 -10.95
C VAL A 156 17.65 -4.40 -10.79
N ILE A 157 18.31 -3.48 -11.50
CA ILE A 157 17.99 -2.05 -11.44
C ILE A 157 16.60 -1.79 -12.03
N HIS A 158 16.26 -2.44 -13.15
CA HIS A 158 14.96 -2.29 -13.76
C HIS A 158 13.84 -2.87 -12.90
N ASP A 159 14.10 -4.01 -12.24
CA ASP A 159 13.15 -4.60 -11.30
C ASP A 159 12.93 -3.69 -10.09
N PHE A 160 13.99 -3.07 -9.57
CA PHE A 160 13.90 -2.11 -8.49
C PHE A 160 13.09 -0.87 -8.90
N GLU A 161 13.44 -0.23 -10.02
CA GLU A 161 12.76 0.98 -10.52
C GLU A 161 11.27 0.73 -10.82
N ASN A 162 10.95 -0.39 -11.46
CA ASN A 162 9.57 -0.75 -11.78
C ASN A 162 8.69 -0.93 -10.52
N ASN A 163 9.28 -1.50 -9.45
CA ASN A 163 8.58 -1.75 -8.20
C ASN A 163 8.57 -0.54 -7.24
N LEU A 164 9.45 0.43 -7.44
CA LEU A 164 9.49 1.66 -6.64
C LEU A 164 8.23 2.51 -6.85
N GLY A 165 7.63 2.43 -8.03
CA GLY A 165 6.42 3.19 -8.38
C GLY A 165 6.71 4.62 -8.82
N LYS A 166 5.62 5.36 -9.17
CA LYS A 166 5.72 6.71 -9.76
C LYS A 166 5.36 7.79 -8.72
N PHE A 167 6.10 7.83 -7.62
CA PHE A 167 5.88 8.81 -6.54
C PHE A 167 6.85 10.01 -6.57
N GLY A 168 7.56 10.21 -7.68
CA GLY A 168 8.47 11.33 -7.83
C GLY A 168 9.85 11.13 -7.20
N PHE A 169 10.29 9.90 -7.04
CA PHE A 169 11.63 9.58 -6.54
C PHE A 169 12.73 10.13 -7.43
N LYS A 170 13.74 10.73 -6.82
CA LYS A 170 15.02 11.06 -7.45
C LYS A 170 16.01 9.96 -7.09
N VAL A 171 16.39 9.15 -8.07
CA VAL A 171 17.29 7.99 -7.87
C VAL A 171 18.66 8.31 -8.44
N ASN A 172 19.66 8.37 -7.58
CA ASN A 172 21.07 8.52 -7.95
C ASN A 172 21.72 7.14 -8.00
N VAL A 173 22.04 6.63 -9.18
CA VAL A 173 22.61 5.31 -9.37
C VAL A 173 24.12 5.40 -9.59
N ILE A 174 24.89 4.62 -8.84
CA ILE A 174 26.31 4.39 -9.14
C ILE A 174 26.47 2.95 -9.65
N ASP A 175 26.93 2.84 -10.91
CA ASP A 175 27.29 1.54 -11.50
C ASP A 175 28.52 0.99 -10.80
N SER A 176 28.38 -0.17 -10.18
CA SER A 176 29.46 -0.86 -9.49
C SER A 176 29.38 -2.34 -9.74
N ARG A 177 30.56 -2.98 -9.83
CA ARG A 177 30.61 -4.44 -9.77
C ARG A 177 30.13 -4.89 -8.39
N VAL A 178 29.14 -5.78 -8.35
CA VAL A 178 28.52 -6.28 -7.11
C VAL A 178 28.69 -7.80 -6.93
N GLU A 179 29.62 -8.42 -7.68
CA GLU A 179 29.84 -9.85 -7.67
C GLU A 179 31.31 -10.21 -7.56
N GLY A 180 31.60 -11.26 -6.74
CA GLY A 180 32.94 -11.79 -6.50
C GLY A 180 33.81 -10.85 -5.65
N GLN A 181 34.95 -11.36 -5.17
CA GLN A 181 35.85 -10.65 -4.25
C GLN A 181 36.39 -9.32 -4.85
N GLN A 182 36.52 -9.24 -6.17
CA GLN A 182 36.95 -8.02 -6.85
C GLN A 182 35.93 -6.86 -6.73
N ALA A 183 34.71 -7.12 -6.24
CA ALA A 183 33.68 -6.11 -6.05
C ALA A 183 33.90 -5.21 -4.81
N VAL A 184 34.75 -5.65 -3.84
CA VAL A 184 34.98 -4.92 -2.58
C VAL A 184 35.45 -3.48 -2.83
N GLN A 185 36.47 -3.29 -3.67
CA GLN A 185 37.02 -1.96 -3.98
C GLN A 185 36.00 -1.04 -4.70
N PRO A 186 35.36 -1.49 -5.80
CA PRO A 186 34.34 -0.72 -6.49
C PRO A 186 33.16 -0.33 -5.58
N ILE A 187 32.70 -1.26 -4.72
CA ILE A 187 31.60 -0.97 -3.78
C ILE A 187 32.04 0.07 -2.75
N LEU A 188 33.23 -0.04 -2.17
CA LEU A 188 33.75 0.95 -1.21
C LEU A 188 33.87 2.33 -1.86
N ALA A 189 34.39 2.40 -3.09
CA ALA A 189 34.45 3.66 -3.84
C ALA A 189 33.05 4.26 -4.10
N ALA A 190 32.08 3.40 -4.45
CA ALA A 190 30.69 3.80 -4.64
C ALA A 190 30.03 4.28 -3.34
N VAL A 191 30.30 3.60 -2.21
CA VAL A 191 29.83 4.02 -0.88
C VAL A 191 30.38 5.40 -0.52
N GLU A 192 31.68 5.65 -0.78
CA GLU A 192 32.29 6.95 -0.48
C GLU A 192 31.71 8.05 -1.36
N ALA A 193 31.51 7.83 -2.65
CA ALA A 193 30.86 8.77 -3.55
C ALA A 193 29.40 9.05 -3.13
N MET A 194 28.66 8.03 -2.66
CA MET A 194 27.31 8.22 -2.10
C MET A 194 27.34 8.96 -0.76
N ARG A 195 28.41 8.82 0.03
CA ARG A 195 28.60 9.59 1.27
C ARG A 195 28.73 11.09 0.99
N GLU A 196 29.44 11.46 -0.07
CA GLU A 196 29.51 12.85 -0.51
C GLU A 196 28.12 13.39 -0.88
N LEU A 197 27.32 12.61 -1.61
CA LEU A 197 25.92 12.96 -1.95
C LEU A 197 25.02 13.02 -0.70
N ALA A 198 25.25 12.18 0.30
CA ALA A 198 24.49 12.21 1.55
C ALA A 198 24.78 13.45 2.41
N ASN A 199 25.93 14.10 2.21
CA ASN A 199 26.33 15.33 2.88
C ASN A 199 26.06 16.59 2.03
N GLY A 200 25.42 16.46 0.86
CA GLY A 200 25.25 17.51 -0.14
C GLY A 200 24.18 18.57 0.09
N GLY A 201 23.72 18.79 1.33
CA GLY A 201 22.71 19.83 1.64
C GLY A 201 21.31 19.49 1.16
N ASP A 202 20.62 20.44 0.51
CA ASP A 202 19.20 20.29 0.12
C ASP A 202 18.92 19.15 -0.89
N ASP A 203 19.90 18.76 -1.69
CA ASP A 203 19.80 17.62 -2.61
C ASP A 203 20.40 16.33 -2.07
N ALA A 204 20.72 16.28 -0.75
CA ALA A 204 21.28 15.09 -0.10
C ALA A 204 20.36 13.88 -0.25
N ILE A 205 20.95 12.69 -0.45
CA ILE A 205 20.19 11.43 -0.43
C ILE A 205 19.68 11.17 0.99
N GLU A 206 18.50 10.58 1.09
CA GLU A 206 17.81 10.30 2.36
C GLU A 206 17.91 8.83 2.77
N ALA A 207 18.22 7.97 1.81
CA ALA A 207 18.48 6.55 2.03
C ALA A 207 19.47 6.02 0.99
N LEU A 208 20.30 5.07 1.39
CA LEU A 208 21.18 4.33 0.51
C LEU A 208 20.63 2.90 0.30
N VAL A 209 20.58 2.45 -0.93
CA VAL A 209 20.16 1.09 -1.29
C VAL A 209 21.32 0.38 -1.97
N ILE A 210 21.68 -0.80 -1.49
CA ILE A 210 22.66 -1.66 -2.14
C ILE A 210 21.93 -2.92 -2.55
N ILE A 211 21.80 -3.14 -3.85
CA ILE A 211 21.04 -4.25 -4.40
C ILE A 211 21.89 -5.09 -5.35
N ARG A 212 21.60 -6.38 -5.29
CA ARG A 212 22.21 -7.37 -6.16
C ARG A 212 21.19 -8.43 -6.55
N GLY A 213 21.36 -9.02 -7.73
CA GLY A 213 20.59 -10.18 -8.16
C GLY A 213 20.97 -11.46 -7.41
N GLY A 214 20.28 -12.55 -7.68
CA GLY A 214 20.61 -13.87 -7.15
C GLY A 214 22.01 -14.34 -7.59
N GLY A 215 22.61 -15.29 -6.85
CA GLY A 215 23.91 -15.86 -7.17
C GLY A 215 24.39 -16.79 -6.06
N SER A 216 25.52 -17.51 -6.30
CA SER A 216 26.09 -18.45 -5.35
C SER A 216 26.77 -17.78 -4.14
N LEU A 217 27.07 -18.57 -3.09
CA LEU A 217 27.79 -18.13 -1.89
C LEU A 217 29.12 -17.45 -2.23
N GLU A 218 29.87 -18.00 -3.20
CA GLU A 218 31.14 -17.42 -3.63
C GLU A 218 30.97 -16.00 -4.17
N SER A 219 29.88 -15.77 -4.85
CA SER A 219 29.57 -14.44 -5.42
C SER A 219 29.15 -13.40 -4.36
N LEU A 220 28.84 -13.85 -3.13
CA LEU A 220 28.51 -13.01 -1.98
C LEU A 220 29.73 -12.66 -1.09
N GLN A 221 30.92 -13.24 -1.35
CA GLN A 221 32.09 -13.02 -0.52
C GLN A 221 32.46 -11.55 -0.31
N ALA A 222 32.29 -10.70 -1.33
CA ALA A 222 32.56 -9.27 -1.21
C ALA A 222 31.78 -8.59 -0.08
N PHE A 223 30.56 -9.03 0.17
CA PHE A 223 29.68 -8.47 1.19
C PHE A 223 29.95 -9.00 2.61
N ASN A 224 30.85 -9.96 2.73
CA ASN A 224 31.38 -10.46 4.00
C ASN A 224 32.73 -9.80 4.37
N ASN A 225 33.02 -8.65 3.81
CA ASN A 225 34.26 -7.91 4.05
C ASN A 225 34.13 -6.94 5.23
N GLU A 226 35.07 -7.01 6.18
CA GLU A 226 35.04 -6.17 7.39
C GLU A 226 35.04 -4.67 7.06
N THR A 227 35.87 -4.22 6.11
CA THR A 227 36.00 -2.82 5.74
C THR A 227 34.66 -2.30 5.17
N LEU A 228 33.99 -3.11 4.35
CA LEU A 228 32.70 -2.78 3.78
C LEU A 228 31.60 -2.72 4.86
N VAL A 229 31.58 -3.70 5.78
CA VAL A 229 30.63 -3.71 6.91
C VAL A 229 30.77 -2.44 7.73
N ARG A 230 31.99 -2.02 8.08
CA ARG A 230 32.24 -0.79 8.82
C ARG A 230 31.81 0.45 8.05
N ALA A 231 32.10 0.53 6.76
CA ALA A 231 31.68 1.66 5.91
C ALA A 231 30.16 1.84 5.86
N ILE A 232 29.40 0.74 5.91
CA ILE A 232 27.95 0.75 5.93
C ILE A 232 27.40 1.17 7.30
N VAL A 233 27.99 0.68 8.39
CA VAL A 233 27.62 1.07 9.75
C VAL A 233 27.80 2.58 9.97
N ASP A 234 28.90 3.14 9.44
CA ASP A 234 29.27 4.56 9.59
C ASP A 234 28.65 5.47 8.50
N PHE A 235 27.77 4.94 7.66
CA PHE A 235 27.13 5.73 6.61
C PHE A 235 26.14 6.74 7.21
N PRO A 236 26.04 8.00 6.70
CA PRO A 236 25.29 9.07 7.39
C PRO A 236 23.76 8.92 7.34
N VAL A 237 23.22 8.20 6.34
CA VAL A 237 21.77 7.98 6.20
C VAL A 237 21.44 6.48 6.31
N PRO A 238 20.16 6.10 6.52
CA PRO A 238 19.76 4.69 6.58
C PRO A 238 20.14 3.91 5.35
N VAL A 239 20.65 2.70 5.55
CA VAL A 239 21.11 1.80 4.49
C VAL A 239 20.16 0.59 4.38
N ILE A 240 19.72 0.31 3.17
CA ILE A 240 18.91 -0.86 2.82
C ILE A 240 19.78 -1.80 2.01
N ALA A 241 19.95 -3.03 2.48
CA ALA A 241 20.64 -4.09 1.77
C ALA A 241 19.62 -5.06 1.16
N GLY A 242 19.50 -5.06 -0.16
CA GLY A 242 18.71 -6.04 -0.92
C GLY A 242 19.63 -7.09 -1.56
N ILE A 243 20.31 -7.87 -0.71
CA ILE A 243 21.36 -8.79 -1.11
C ILE A 243 21.17 -10.14 -0.41
N GLY A 244 21.18 -11.22 -1.18
CA GLY A 244 21.12 -12.58 -0.66
C GLY A 244 19.71 -13.12 -0.48
N HIS A 245 19.61 -14.41 -0.18
CA HIS A 245 18.38 -15.11 0.16
C HIS A 245 18.34 -15.40 1.66
N ASP A 246 17.21 -15.84 2.17
CA ASP A 246 16.96 -16.09 3.60
C ASP A 246 17.95 -17.06 4.26
N GLN A 247 18.63 -17.91 3.48
CA GLN A 247 19.60 -18.89 3.99
C GLN A 247 21.04 -18.36 4.03
N ASP A 248 21.41 -17.42 3.16
CA ASP A 248 22.78 -16.92 2.99
C ASP A 248 22.84 -15.39 3.18
N VAL A 249 22.76 -14.95 4.42
CA VAL A 249 22.76 -13.53 4.78
C VAL A 249 24.18 -12.99 4.88
N PRO A 250 24.60 -12.07 4.01
CA PRO A 250 25.92 -11.43 4.11
C PRO A 250 26.05 -10.55 5.35
N LEU A 251 27.27 -10.44 5.90
CA LEU A 251 27.56 -9.62 7.08
C LEU A 251 27.24 -8.14 6.86
N MET A 252 27.44 -7.64 5.64
CA MET A 252 27.03 -6.28 5.28
C MET A 252 25.52 -6.07 5.42
N ALA A 253 24.72 -7.07 5.04
CA ALA A 253 23.27 -6.98 5.17
C ALA A 253 22.82 -7.04 6.63
N LEU A 254 23.52 -7.79 7.50
CA LEU A 254 23.30 -7.77 8.95
C LEU A 254 23.59 -6.39 9.56
N ALA A 255 24.60 -5.70 9.04
CA ALA A 255 25.03 -4.38 9.50
C ALA A 255 24.17 -3.24 8.98
N ALA A 256 23.49 -3.42 7.86
CA ALA A 256 22.57 -2.45 7.28
C ALA A 256 21.37 -2.19 8.20
N ASP A 257 20.77 -1.01 8.11
CA ASP A 257 19.59 -0.65 8.91
C ASP A 257 18.38 -1.52 8.55
N TYR A 258 18.22 -1.81 7.25
CA TYR A 258 17.18 -2.69 6.73
C TYR A 258 17.79 -3.77 5.82
N MET A 259 17.38 -4.99 6.05
CA MET A 259 17.72 -6.12 5.23
C MET A 259 16.47 -6.60 4.47
N THR A 260 16.61 -6.79 3.17
CA THR A 260 15.56 -7.35 2.31
C THR A 260 16.12 -8.48 1.46
N SER A 261 15.31 -9.50 1.19
CA SER A 261 15.74 -10.67 0.42
C SER A 261 15.81 -10.40 -1.09
N THR A 262 15.18 -9.33 -1.58
CA THR A 262 15.12 -9.01 -3.01
C THR A 262 15.17 -7.51 -3.27
N PRO A 263 15.60 -7.08 -4.47
CA PRO A 263 15.50 -5.68 -4.91
C PRO A 263 14.07 -5.15 -4.90
N THR A 264 13.11 -6.00 -5.25
CA THR A 264 11.67 -5.69 -5.19
C THR A 264 11.21 -5.37 -3.78
N ALA A 265 11.63 -6.16 -2.79
CA ALA A 265 11.29 -5.91 -1.39
C ALA A 265 11.90 -4.58 -0.87
N ALA A 266 13.12 -4.24 -1.32
CA ALA A 266 13.74 -2.95 -1.01
C ALA A 266 12.94 -1.77 -1.61
N ALA A 267 12.46 -1.90 -2.85
CA ALA A 267 11.62 -0.90 -3.50
C ALA A 267 10.28 -0.72 -2.78
N HIS A 268 9.62 -1.82 -2.39
CA HIS A 268 8.38 -1.76 -1.62
C HIS A 268 8.55 -1.13 -0.24
N LEU A 269 9.67 -1.41 0.44
CA LEU A 269 9.98 -0.78 1.73
C LEU A 269 10.02 0.77 1.61
N LEU A 270 10.68 1.29 0.58
CA LEU A 270 10.79 2.72 0.31
C LEU A 270 9.48 3.37 -0.14
N SER A 271 8.68 2.66 -0.92
CA SER A 271 7.43 3.19 -1.46
C SER A 271 6.23 3.04 -0.54
N ARG A 272 6.35 2.30 0.57
CA ARG A 272 5.24 1.95 1.46
C ARG A 272 4.47 3.17 1.97
N SER A 273 5.17 4.14 2.57
CA SER A 273 4.52 5.36 3.11
C SER A 273 3.81 6.16 2.02
N TRP A 274 4.40 6.23 0.82
CA TRP A 274 3.79 6.87 -0.34
C TRP A 274 2.55 6.14 -0.83
N GLN A 275 2.57 4.81 -0.88
CA GLN A 275 1.42 4.00 -1.27
C GLN A 275 0.26 4.17 -0.27
N GLU A 276 0.57 4.15 1.03
CA GLU A 276 -0.42 4.37 2.09
C GLU A 276 -1.02 5.79 2.01
N ALA A 277 -0.20 6.82 1.80
CA ALA A 277 -0.66 8.19 1.62
C ALA A 277 -1.53 8.34 0.37
N TYR A 278 -1.09 7.77 -0.76
CA TYR A 278 -1.84 7.80 -2.01
C TYR A 278 -3.19 7.09 -1.90
N ALA A 279 -3.22 5.94 -1.22
CA ALA A 279 -4.47 5.22 -0.96
C ALA A 279 -5.45 6.07 -0.14
N LYS A 280 -4.99 6.74 0.93
CA LYS A 280 -5.81 7.66 1.73
C LYS A 280 -6.34 8.84 0.91
N VAL A 281 -5.48 9.48 0.12
CA VAL A 281 -5.89 10.60 -0.76
C VAL A 281 -6.96 10.15 -1.75
N ARG A 282 -6.81 8.95 -2.33
CA ARG A 282 -7.79 8.38 -3.25
C ARG A 282 -9.12 8.06 -2.56
N GLU A 283 -9.08 7.56 -1.34
CA GLU A 283 -10.28 7.33 -0.52
C GLU A 283 -11.01 8.65 -0.26
N PHE A 284 -10.31 9.69 0.17
CA PHE A 284 -10.89 11.02 0.37
C PHE A 284 -11.45 11.63 -0.92
N ALA A 285 -10.76 11.47 -2.04
CA ALA A 285 -11.26 11.92 -3.34
C ALA A 285 -12.59 11.25 -3.67
N GLY A 286 -12.70 9.94 -3.45
CA GLY A 286 -13.96 9.21 -3.63
C GLY A 286 -15.11 9.72 -2.74
N LEU A 287 -14.83 10.10 -1.49
CA LEU A 287 -15.80 10.71 -0.59
C LEU A 287 -16.25 12.09 -1.07
N VAL A 288 -15.32 12.91 -1.58
CA VAL A 288 -15.62 14.23 -2.14
C VAL A 288 -16.50 14.11 -3.38
N ASP A 289 -16.25 13.17 -4.26
CA ASP A 289 -17.05 12.92 -5.47
C ASP A 289 -18.46 12.41 -5.15
N TRP A 290 -18.62 11.62 -4.08
CA TRP A 290 -19.92 11.11 -3.64
C TRP A 290 -20.81 12.16 -2.95
N LEU A 291 -20.22 13.10 -2.22
CA LEU A 291 -20.93 14.08 -1.39
C LEU A 291 -21.96 14.94 -2.15
N PRO A 292 -21.68 15.50 -3.35
CA PRO A 292 -22.66 16.25 -4.12
C PRO A 292 -23.88 15.42 -4.51
N LEU A 293 -23.68 14.15 -4.85
CA LEU A 293 -24.76 13.25 -5.22
C LEU A 293 -25.70 12.98 -4.05
N GLU A 294 -25.14 12.76 -2.85
CA GLU A 294 -25.93 12.54 -1.64
C GLU A 294 -26.70 13.80 -1.19
N ILE A 295 -26.07 14.96 -1.28
CA ILE A 295 -26.74 16.24 -1.02
C ILE A 295 -27.91 16.42 -1.99
N GLN A 296 -27.73 16.08 -3.26
CA GLN A 296 -28.79 16.20 -4.26
C GLN A 296 -29.92 15.20 -4.01
N ARG A 297 -29.65 13.99 -3.60
CA ARG A 297 -30.67 12.99 -3.17
C ARG A 297 -31.45 13.49 -1.98
N SER A 298 -30.76 13.90 -0.92
CA SER A 298 -31.41 14.42 0.29
C SER A 298 -32.28 15.63 0.02
N ARG A 299 -31.83 16.52 -0.86
CA ARG A 299 -32.62 17.67 -1.31
C ARG A 299 -33.89 17.24 -2.05
N ASN A 300 -33.82 16.27 -2.95
CA ASN A 300 -34.96 15.75 -3.68
C ASN A 300 -35.97 15.06 -2.75
N ASP A 301 -35.49 14.32 -1.76
CA ASP A 301 -36.36 13.68 -0.77
C ASP A 301 -37.02 14.69 0.14
N LEU A 302 -36.34 15.77 0.48
CA LEU A 302 -36.95 16.90 1.20
C LEU A 302 -38.09 17.56 0.38
N TYR A 303 -37.85 17.82 -0.92
CA TYR A 303 -38.88 18.37 -1.80
C TYR A 303 -40.08 17.43 -1.91
N ARG A 304 -39.91 16.15 -2.10
CA ARG A 304 -40.96 15.14 -2.15
C ARG A 304 -41.79 15.12 -0.85
N SER A 305 -41.09 15.17 0.29
CA SER A 305 -41.74 15.20 1.60
C SER A 305 -42.54 16.47 1.80
N TRP A 306 -42.00 17.62 1.38
CA TRP A 306 -42.68 18.90 1.41
C TRP A 306 -43.97 18.90 0.54
N ASP A 307 -43.85 18.45 -0.70
CA ASP A 307 -45.02 18.33 -1.61
C ASP A 307 -46.07 17.37 -1.04
N GLY A 308 -45.66 16.28 -0.43
CA GLY A 308 -46.54 15.34 0.26
C GLY A 308 -47.30 15.99 1.42
N LEU A 309 -46.63 16.82 2.21
CA LEU A 309 -47.23 17.58 3.29
C LEU A 309 -48.26 18.63 2.77
N CYS A 310 -47.85 19.40 1.78
CA CYS A 310 -48.75 20.40 1.16
C CYS A 310 -50.00 19.74 0.58
N ASN A 311 -49.85 18.68 -0.21
CA ASN A 311 -50.96 17.92 -0.78
C ASN A 311 -51.89 17.30 0.29
N THR A 312 -51.34 16.89 1.41
CA THR A 312 -52.13 16.32 2.52
C THR A 312 -52.91 17.41 3.23
N PHE A 313 -52.27 18.55 3.47
CA PHE A 313 -52.90 19.71 4.07
C PHE A 313 -54.07 20.26 3.19
N ASP A 314 -53.83 20.41 1.87
CA ASP A 314 -54.84 20.86 0.93
C ASP A 314 -56.05 19.91 0.89
N ARG A 315 -55.81 18.59 0.89
CA ARG A 315 -56.90 17.60 0.98
C ARG A 315 -57.69 17.70 2.27
N GLN A 316 -57.04 17.90 3.42
CA GLN A 316 -57.70 18.04 4.69
C GLN A 316 -58.51 19.36 4.75
N LEU A 317 -57.97 20.45 4.23
CA LEU A 317 -58.64 21.74 4.14
C LEU A 317 -59.90 21.64 3.26
N GLU A 318 -59.79 20.99 2.10
CA GLU A 318 -60.92 20.80 1.20
C GLU A 318 -62.00 19.90 1.81
N ALA A 319 -61.63 18.82 2.49
CA ALA A 319 -62.56 17.96 3.22
C ALA A 319 -63.30 18.73 4.34
N ALA A 320 -62.57 19.60 5.08
CA ALA A 320 -63.18 20.46 6.10
C ALA A 320 -64.14 21.46 5.47
N ARG A 321 -63.81 22.11 4.35
CA ARG A 321 -64.69 23.03 3.61
C ARG A 321 -65.99 22.33 3.15
N GLN A 322 -65.86 21.12 2.60
CA GLN A 322 -66.94 20.29 2.18
C GLN A 322 -67.89 19.95 3.36
N THR A 323 -67.32 19.59 4.50
CA THR A 323 -68.04 19.25 5.72
C THR A 323 -68.82 20.46 6.21
N VAL A 324 -68.20 21.65 6.24
CA VAL A 324 -68.89 22.92 6.61
C VAL A 324 -70.02 23.29 5.62
N ALA A 325 -69.75 23.12 4.31
CA ALA A 325 -70.73 23.38 3.28
C ALA A 325 -71.99 22.46 3.40
N LEU A 326 -71.74 21.16 3.58
CA LEU A 326 -72.80 20.18 3.83
C LEU A 326 -73.58 20.50 5.11
N GLY A 327 -72.89 20.83 6.19
CA GLY A 327 -73.53 21.25 7.45
C GLY A 327 -74.41 22.49 7.25
N SER A 328 -73.93 23.49 6.53
CA SER A 328 -74.68 24.69 6.20
C SER A 328 -75.92 24.39 5.36
N GLN A 329 -75.78 23.47 4.37
CA GLN A 329 -76.95 23.03 3.57
C GLN A 329 -77.99 22.31 4.42
N LEU A 330 -77.59 21.43 5.29
CA LEU A 330 -78.49 20.69 6.19
C LEU A 330 -79.21 21.62 7.16
N ILE A 331 -78.51 22.63 7.70
CA ILE A 331 -79.18 23.65 8.56
C ILE A 331 -80.22 24.42 7.77
N LYS A 332 -79.91 24.92 6.57
CA LYS A 332 -80.84 25.62 5.70
C LYS A 332 -82.02 24.76 5.27
N HIS A 333 -81.78 23.46 5.04
CA HIS A 333 -82.84 22.55 4.63
C HIS A 333 -83.85 22.22 5.77
N ASN A 334 -83.34 22.13 6.98
CA ASN A 334 -84.07 21.78 8.17
C ASN A 334 -84.60 23.03 8.95
N ASP A 335 -84.44 24.22 8.37
CA ASP A 335 -84.92 25.45 8.97
C ASP A 335 -86.47 25.41 9.12
N PRO A 336 -87.02 25.47 10.34
CA PRO A 336 -88.47 25.46 10.57
C PRO A 336 -89.15 26.58 9.89
N ALA A 337 -88.52 27.78 9.82
CA ALA A 337 -89.16 28.96 9.17
C ALA A 337 -89.38 28.71 7.67
N ARG A 338 -88.43 28.05 6.98
CA ARG A 338 -88.58 27.65 5.57
C ARG A 338 -89.70 26.63 5.38
N GLN A 339 -89.80 25.64 6.29
CA GLN A 339 -90.90 24.64 6.21
C GLN A 339 -92.20 25.25 6.38
N LEU A 340 -92.40 26.20 7.31
CA LEU A 340 -93.61 26.96 7.49
C LEU A 340 -93.95 27.83 6.23
N GLY A 341 -92.90 28.45 5.63
CA GLY A 341 -93.08 29.23 4.37
C GLY A 341 -93.50 28.37 3.15
N LEU A 342 -93.18 27.04 3.14
CA LEU A 342 -93.70 26.12 2.12
C LEU A 342 -95.10 25.59 2.34
N GLY A 343 -95.81 26.14 3.35
CA GLY A 343 -97.19 25.75 3.63
C GLY A 343 -97.37 24.62 4.63
N TYR A 344 -96.25 24.13 5.24
CA TYR A 344 -96.38 23.21 6.35
C TYR A 344 -96.81 23.98 7.62
N SER A 345 -97.46 23.29 8.55
CA SER A 345 -97.81 23.83 9.85
C SER A 345 -97.26 22.93 10.97
N ILE A 346 -96.88 23.49 12.09
CA ILE A 346 -96.52 22.78 13.30
C ILE A 346 -97.66 22.74 14.24
N ALA A 347 -98.27 21.58 14.41
CA ALA A 347 -99.36 21.36 15.32
C ALA A 347 -98.85 21.13 16.75
N ARG A 348 -99.38 21.86 17.74
CA ARG A 348 -99.05 21.70 19.17
C ARG A 348 -100.37 21.50 19.97
N ARG A 349 -100.21 20.81 21.11
CA ARG A 349 -101.23 20.71 22.12
C ARG A 349 -100.61 20.93 23.50
N ASN A 350 -101.11 21.87 24.23
CA ASN A 350 -100.57 22.31 25.49
C ASN A 350 -99.03 22.59 25.39
N GLY A 351 -98.64 23.33 24.37
CA GLY A 351 -97.21 23.70 24.10
C GLY A 351 -96.29 22.58 23.54
N LYS A 352 -96.75 21.32 23.43
CA LYS A 352 -95.99 20.18 22.90
C LYS A 352 -96.31 19.87 21.45
N VAL A 353 -95.29 19.70 20.60
CA VAL A 353 -95.48 19.38 19.16
C VAL A 353 -96.16 17.99 19.03
N ILE A 354 -97.18 17.91 18.28
CA ILE A 354 -97.92 16.68 17.96
C ILE A 354 -97.19 15.93 16.87
N ARG A 355 -96.61 14.77 17.18
CA ARG A 355 -95.87 13.89 16.22
C ARG A 355 -96.69 12.66 15.86
N SER A 356 -97.77 12.38 16.52
CA SER A 356 -98.61 11.20 16.31
C SER A 356 -100.07 11.54 16.67
N THR A 357 -101.01 10.86 16.02
CA THR A 357 -102.39 10.93 16.37
C THR A 357 -102.79 10.16 17.62
N ALA A 358 -101.84 9.38 18.21
CA ALA A 358 -102.07 8.65 19.44
C ALA A 358 -102.30 9.63 20.63
N GLY A 359 -103.38 9.47 21.35
CA GLY A 359 -103.75 10.36 22.50
C GLY A 359 -104.53 11.66 22.12
N LEU A 360 -104.90 11.76 20.87
CA LEU A 360 -105.82 12.81 20.43
C LEU A 360 -107.24 12.25 20.32
N SER A 361 -108.25 13.12 20.56
CA SER A 361 -109.69 12.77 20.45
C SER A 361 -110.44 13.90 19.76
N PRO A 362 -111.55 13.65 19.06
CA PRO A 362 -112.40 14.71 18.57
C PRO A 362 -112.84 15.60 19.73
N GLY A 363 -112.82 16.90 19.50
CA GLY A 363 -113.10 17.93 20.51
C GLY A 363 -111.86 18.51 21.15
N ASN A 364 -110.61 17.94 20.94
CA ASN A 364 -109.37 18.53 21.46
C ASN A 364 -109.02 19.81 20.67
N ASN A 365 -108.59 20.85 21.39
CA ASN A 365 -108.00 22.02 20.79
C ASN A 365 -106.53 21.84 20.52
N ILE A 366 -106.15 22.32 19.36
CA ILE A 366 -104.73 22.31 18.91
C ILE A 366 -104.39 23.68 18.37
N GLU A 367 -103.12 24.09 18.58
CA GLU A 367 -102.52 25.27 18.05
C GLU A 367 -101.77 24.92 16.78
N LEU A 368 -101.97 25.53 15.65
CA LEU A 368 -101.26 25.37 14.41
C LEU A 368 -100.40 26.61 14.17
N THR A 369 -99.09 26.47 14.27
CA THR A 369 -98.19 27.54 13.91
C THR A 369 -97.95 27.46 12.38
N VAL A 370 -98.22 28.53 11.67
CA VAL A 370 -98.01 28.75 10.25
C VAL A 370 -96.95 29.84 10.04
N SER A 371 -96.59 30.18 8.80
CA SER A 371 -95.48 31.10 8.50
C SER A 371 -95.70 32.53 9.01
N ASP A 372 -96.90 32.95 9.17
CA ASP A 372 -97.37 34.37 9.47
C ASP A 372 -98.18 34.48 10.75
N GLY A 373 -98.41 33.42 11.48
CA GLY A 373 -99.20 33.44 12.70
C GLY A 373 -99.53 32.09 13.29
N GLU A 374 -100.47 32.14 14.27
CA GLU A 374 -100.94 30.92 14.96
C GLU A 374 -102.52 30.85 14.73
N ILE A 375 -102.96 29.61 14.52
CA ILE A 375 -104.38 29.32 14.29
C ILE A 375 -104.83 28.34 15.35
N ASP A 376 -105.80 28.72 16.15
CA ASP A 376 -106.46 27.78 17.05
C ASP A 376 -107.49 26.95 16.30
N SER A 377 -107.44 25.68 16.44
CA SER A 377 -108.25 24.71 15.69
C SER A 377 -108.72 23.60 16.61
N THR A 378 -109.93 23.16 16.39
CA THR A 378 -110.50 22.02 17.16
C THR A 378 -110.54 20.78 16.27
N ILE A 379 -110.09 19.67 16.74
CA ILE A 379 -110.13 18.40 16.01
C ILE A 379 -111.53 17.90 15.90
N THR A 380 -112.05 17.85 14.69
CA THR A 380 -113.42 17.39 14.42
C THR A 380 -113.45 15.88 14.17
N ASN A 381 -112.43 15.32 13.54
CA ASN A 381 -112.33 13.90 13.25
C ASN A 381 -110.87 13.44 13.16
N ILE A 382 -110.57 12.20 13.51
CA ILE A 382 -109.24 11.63 13.41
C ILE A 382 -109.29 10.37 12.55
N ASN A 383 -108.67 10.41 11.40
CA ASN A 383 -108.51 9.27 10.55
C ASN A 383 -107.12 8.65 10.81
N HIS A 384 -107.07 7.45 11.43
CA HIS A 384 -105.81 6.74 11.61
C HIS A 384 -105.38 6.10 10.27
N GLY A 385 -104.38 6.63 9.64
CA GLY A 385 -103.85 6.00 8.45
C GLY A 385 -103.37 4.59 8.72
N LYS A 386 -103.62 3.60 7.83
CA LYS A 386 -103.12 2.24 7.93
C LYS A 386 -101.59 2.24 8.06
N ASN A 387 -101.08 1.66 9.14
CA ASN A 387 -99.64 1.50 9.43
C ASN A 387 -98.96 0.78 8.27
N ASN A 388 -98.08 1.45 7.59
CA ASN A 388 -97.30 0.89 6.51
C ASN A 388 -96.10 0.04 7.11
N GLU A 389 -96.35 -1.24 7.34
CA GLU A 389 -95.36 -2.21 7.92
C GLU A 389 -94.19 -2.49 7.01
N ASN A 390 -94.07 -1.83 5.85
CA ASN A 390 -93.05 -2.12 4.84
C ASN A 390 -91.80 -1.21 4.93
N ARG A 391 -91.55 -0.40 5.97
CA ARG A 391 -90.34 0.43 6.09
C ARG A 391 -89.19 -0.16 6.93
N LYS A 392 -89.31 -1.39 7.43
CA LYS A 392 -88.26 -2.02 8.30
C LYS A 392 -87.27 -2.99 7.57
N LYS A 393 -87.23 -3.06 6.23
CA LYS A 393 -86.33 -3.94 5.50
C LYS A 393 -85.34 -3.29 4.55
N ALA A 394 -85.02 -2.02 4.65
CA ALA A 394 -84.08 -1.34 3.77
C ALA A 394 -83.01 -0.57 4.61
N GLY A 395 -82.36 -1.26 5.53
CA GLY A 395 -81.32 -0.66 6.37
C GLY A 395 -80.22 -1.67 6.79
N GLY A 396 -79.93 -2.72 5.95
CA GLY A 396 -78.79 -3.64 6.15
C GLY A 396 -77.60 -3.14 5.42
N GLY A 397 -76.82 -2.25 6.01
CA GLY A 397 -75.53 -1.86 5.47
C GLY A 397 -74.52 -2.99 5.51
N ARG A 398 -74.05 -3.43 4.35
CA ARG A 398 -72.92 -4.35 4.20
C ARG A 398 -71.65 -3.73 4.79
N ALA A 399 -71.13 -4.28 5.87
CA ALA A 399 -69.78 -4.01 6.36
C ALA A 399 -68.76 -4.52 5.34
N VAL A 400 -68.01 -3.63 4.73
CA VAL A 400 -66.86 -3.96 3.90
C VAL A 400 -65.68 -4.26 4.86
N LYS A 401 -65.23 -5.52 4.86
CA LYS A 401 -63.98 -5.91 5.53
C LYS A 401 -62.81 -5.28 4.79
N PRO A 402 -61.76 -4.72 5.45
CA PRO A 402 -60.55 -4.33 4.79
C PRO A 402 -59.74 -5.58 4.35
N GLN A 403 -59.38 -5.60 3.07
CA GLN A 403 -58.44 -6.61 2.51
C GLN A 403 -57.05 -6.40 3.13
N GLY A 404 -56.47 -7.49 3.62
CA GLY A 404 -55.13 -7.54 4.18
C GLY A 404 -54.08 -7.27 3.09
N VAL A 405 -53.10 -6.44 3.44
CA VAL A 405 -51.89 -6.22 2.69
C VAL A 405 -51.02 -7.48 2.84
N SER A 406 -50.72 -8.18 1.73
CA SER A 406 -49.81 -9.27 1.65
C SER A 406 -48.40 -8.75 1.88
N ARG A 407 -47.70 -9.30 2.90
CA ARG A 407 -46.26 -9.15 3.08
C ARG A 407 -45.54 -9.87 1.94
N GLY A 408 -44.86 -9.13 1.10
CA GLY A 408 -43.94 -9.65 0.12
C GLY A 408 -42.64 -10.16 0.80
N HIS A 409 -42.13 -11.24 0.28
CA HIS A 409 -40.91 -11.95 0.66
C HIS A 409 -39.68 -11.01 0.76
N GLN A 410 -38.96 -11.12 1.85
CA GLN A 410 -37.56 -10.77 1.96
C GLN A 410 -36.75 -11.87 1.26
N GLU A 411 -36.13 -11.54 0.13
CA GLU A 411 -35.06 -12.37 -0.43
C GLU A 411 -33.74 -11.93 0.23
N ASP A 412 -33.10 -12.91 0.88
CA ASP A 412 -31.73 -12.89 1.32
C ASP A 412 -30.80 -12.69 0.12
N LEU A 413 -30.00 -11.65 0.11
CA LEU A 413 -28.81 -11.53 -0.72
C LEU A 413 -27.61 -11.83 0.15
N GLY A 414 -27.08 -13.05 -0.04
CA GLY A 414 -25.84 -13.53 0.54
C GLY A 414 -24.64 -12.71 0.09
N LEU A 415 -23.81 -12.40 1.07
CA LEU A 415 -22.44 -11.93 0.92
C LEU A 415 -21.54 -13.08 0.44
N VAL A 416 -20.78 -12.86 -0.59
CA VAL A 416 -19.47 -13.46 -0.84
C VAL A 416 -18.48 -12.34 -1.11
#